data_732eee30cadbe50927df0b55ac907aa5
#
_entry.id   732eee30cadbe50927df0b55ac907aa5
#
_cell.length_a   1.000
_cell.length_b   1.000
_cell.length_c   1.000
_cell.angle_alpha   90.00
_cell.angle_beta   90.00
_cell.angle_gamma   90.00
#
_symmetry.space_group_name_H-M   'P 1'
#
loop_
_entity.id
_entity.type
_entity.pdbx_description
1 polymer ?
#
loop_
_entity_poly.entity_id
_entity_poly.type
_entity_poly.pdbx_seq_one_letter_code
_entity_poly.pdbx_strand_id
1 'polypeptide(L)'
;IIAAAFKWSHLLFASTTYNAGIFVSMEELLHDLAAHNIQNRTVAFVENGSWAPTSGKLMRQIIEGCKDMTILNETLTLKSSLAPEQAAEIDTLVKAISDTIPRFEKPVIDESAMAEAKIDPAIFHKFSYGLFVLTAQADGKDNGCIINTAAQLTSTPGRINIAVNKANYTHDMI
;
A
#
# COMPACT_ATOMS: atom_id res chain seq x y z
N ILE A 1 0.10 -3.45 11.59
CA ILE A 1 -1.02 -2.53 11.24
C ILE A 1 -0.46 -1.19 10.78
N ILE A 2 0.42 -0.50 11.53
CA ILE A 2 0.98 0.82 11.18
C ILE A 2 1.58 0.82 9.77
N ALA A 3 2.49 -0.10 9.44
CA ALA A 3 3.09 -0.19 8.11
C ALA A 3 2.04 -0.35 6.98
N ALA A 4 0.93 -1.04 7.25
CA ALA A 4 -0.16 -1.18 6.28
C ALA A 4 -0.88 0.16 6.03
N ALA A 5 -1.10 0.97 7.06
CA ALA A 5 -1.71 2.29 6.91
C ALA A 5 -0.86 3.24 6.04
N PHE A 6 0.46 3.11 6.09
CA PHE A 6 1.37 3.87 5.23
C PHE A 6 1.49 3.31 3.81
N LYS A 7 1.09 2.06 3.59
CA LYS A 7 1.14 1.42 2.28
C LYS A 7 -0.07 1.79 1.40
N TRP A 8 -1.26 1.91 2.00
CA TRP A 8 -2.52 2.05 1.27
C TRP A 8 -3.01 3.50 1.26
N SER A 9 -3.62 3.91 0.16
CA SER A 9 -4.18 5.24 -0.02
C SER A 9 -5.53 5.44 0.66
N HIS A 10 -6.28 4.35 0.87
CA HIS A 10 -7.59 4.35 1.47
C HIS A 10 -7.58 3.55 2.76
N LEU A 11 -8.17 4.11 3.81
CA LEU A 11 -8.23 3.51 5.13
C LEU A 11 -9.68 3.50 5.61
N LEU A 12 -10.13 2.35 6.11
CA LEU A 12 -11.42 2.22 6.78
C LEU A 12 -11.15 1.91 8.27
N PHE A 13 -11.52 2.83 9.14
CA PHE A 13 -11.43 2.62 10.59
C PHE A 13 -12.80 2.19 11.13
N ALA A 14 -12.81 1.07 11.83
CA ALA A 14 -14.01 0.52 12.45
C ALA A 14 -13.78 0.31 13.94
N SER A 15 -14.61 0.94 14.78
CA SER A 15 -14.50 0.83 16.24
C SER A 15 -15.84 0.80 16.94
N THR A 16 -15.88 0.14 18.08
CA THR A 16 -17.00 0.27 19.01
C THR A 16 -16.81 1.46 19.94
N THR A 17 -17.94 2.05 20.35
CA THR A 17 -17.96 3.03 21.43
C THR A 17 -17.75 2.33 22.77
N TYR A 18 -16.76 2.79 23.54
CA TYR A 18 -16.44 2.28 24.86
C TYR A 18 -16.30 3.46 25.85
N ASN A 19 -17.09 3.44 26.93
CA ASN A 19 -17.13 4.54 27.93
C ASN A 19 -17.29 5.94 27.28
N ALA A 20 -18.21 6.07 26.33
CA ALA A 20 -18.41 7.27 25.51
C ALA A 20 -17.17 7.71 24.70
N GLY A 21 -16.14 6.90 24.62
CA GLY A 21 -14.90 7.09 23.86
C GLY A 21 -14.74 6.09 22.72
N ILE A 22 -13.55 6.05 22.18
CA ILE A 22 -13.10 5.04 21.22
C ILE A 22 -12.65 3.80 21.99
N PHE A 23 -12.78 2.61 21.41
CA PHE A 23 -12.18 1.41 22.01
C PHE A 23 -10.65 1.57 22.09
N VAL A 24 -10.07 1.24 23.24
CA VAL A 24 -8.68 1.61 23.62
C VAL A 24 -7.64 1.31 22.54
N SER A 25 -7.63 0.10 22.00
CA SER A 25 -6.63 -0.27 20.98
C SER A 25 -6.80 0.47 19.64
N MET A 26 -7.99 0.94 19.31
CA MET A 26 -8.21 1.79 18.15
C MET A 26 -7.73 3.23 18.43
N GLU A 27 -8.01 3.74 19.61
CA GLU A 27 -7.54 5.06 20.01
C GLU A 27 -6.02 5.14 20.02
N GLU A 28 -5.35 4.15 20.62
CA GLU A 28 -3.88 4.02 20.57
C GLU A 28 -3.36 4.00 19.14
N LEU A 29 -3.96 3.17 18.26
CA LEU A 29 -3.57 3.10 16.86
C LEU A 29 -3.67 4.46 16.15
N LEU A 30 -4.77 5.20 16.36
CA LEU A 30 -4.97 6.49 15.71
C LEU A 30 -3.97 7.53 16.19
N HIS A 31 -3.66 7.55 17.51
CA HIS A 31 -2.63 8.43 18.06
C HIS A 31 -1.23 8.06 17.54
N ASP A 32 -0.91 6.78 17.42
CA ASP A 32 0.34 6.31 16.82
C ASP A 32 0.48 6.75 15.36
N LEU A 33 -0.59 6.60 14.58
CA LEU A 33 -0.60 7.05 13.18
C LEU A 33 -0.39 8.56 13.07
N ALA A 34 -1.04 9.34 13.92
CA ALA A 34 -0.88 10.79 14.00
C ALA A 34 0.56 11.17 14.42
N ALA A 35 1.13 10.51 15.44
CA ALA A 35 2.50 10.72 15.89
C ALA A 35 3.54 10.39 14.80
N HIS A 36 3.24 9.44 13.92
CA HIS A 36 4.07 9.08 12.75
C HIS A 36 3.79 9.94 11.52
N ASN A 37 3.01 11.04 11.67
CA ASN A 37 2.68 11.97 10.59
C ASN A 37 2.00 11.31 9.39
N ILE A 38 1.00 10.47 9.64
CA ILE A 38 0.18 9.94 8.54
C ILE A 38 -0.47 11.10 7.79
N GLN A 39 -0.42 11.06 6.46
CA GLN A 39 -0.93 12.14 5.62
C GLN A 39 -1.36 11.61 4.25
N ASN A 40 -2.14 12.42 3.52
CA ASN A 40 -2.54 12.14 2.14
C ASN A 40 -3.23 10.77 2.02
N ARG A 41 -4.29 10.58 2.82
CA ARG A 41 -5.12 9.38 2.80
C ARG A 41 -6.59 9.73 2.67
N THR A 42 -7.34 8.88 1.97
CA THR A 42 -8.79 8.90 1.98
C THR A 42 -9.29 7.98 3.10
N VAL A 43 -10.15 8.50 3.96
CA VAL A 43 -10.56 7.81 5.19
C VAL A 43 -12.08 7.73 5.29
N ALA A 44 -12.57 6.54 5.64
CA ALA A 44 -13.95 6.27 5.98
C ALA A 44 -14.07 5.67 7.38
N PHE A 45 -15.26 5.76 7.98
CA PHE A 45 -15.49 5.30 9.34
C PHE A 45 -16.69 4.38 9.44
N VAL A 46 -16.55 3.37 10.30
CA VAL A 46 -17.64 2.53 10.80
C VAL A 46 -17.62 2.62 12.33
N GLU A 47 -18.76 2.93 12.91
CA GLU A 47 -18.88 2.96 14.37
C GLU A 47 -19.94 1.97 14.84
N ASN A 48 -19.74 1.46 16.05
CA ASN A 48 -20.73 0.63 16.73
C ASN A 48 -20.98 1.15 18.15
N GLY A 49 -22.23 1.21 18.53
CA GLY A 49 -22.62 1.58 19.91
C GLY A 49 -24.11 1.41 20.12
N SER A 50 -24.47 0.62 21.13
CA SER A 50 -25.88 0.27 21.37
C SER A 50 -26.76 1.45 21.78
N TRP A 51 -26.22 2.39 22.59
CA TRP A 51 -26.98 3.49 23.18
C TRP A 51 -26.67 4.85 22.56
N ALA A 52 -25.40 5.21 22.53
CA ALA A 52 -24.92 6.49 22.03
C ALA A 52 -23.59 6.26 21.30
N PRO A 53 -23.62 5.88 20.01
CA PRO A 53 -22.41 5.73 19.23
C PRO A 53 -21.68 7.08 19.11
N THR A 54 -20.43 7.13 19.56
CA THR A 54 -19.58 8.34 19.57
C THR A 54 -18.21 8.08 18.97
N SER A 55 -17.82 6.81 18.82
CA SER A 55 -16.47 6.45 18.34
C SER A 55 -16.16 7.00 16.96
N GLY A 56 -17.11 7.02 16.05
CA GLY A 56 -16.94 7.56 14.69
C GLY A 56 -16.58 9.04 14.70
N LYS A 57 -17.32 9.83 15.48
CA LYS A 57 -17.03 11.27 15.64
C LYS A 57 -15.64 11.51 16.25
N LEU A 58 -15.27 10.74 17.26
CA LEU A 58 -13.97 10.89 17.94
C LEU A 58 -12.80 10.44 17.06
N MET A 59 -12.95 9.33 16.33
CA MET A 59 -11.96 8.89 15.33
C MET A 59 -11.75 9.97 14.26
N ARG A 60 -12.85 10.56 13.75
CA ARG A 60 -12.80 11.64 12.78
C ARG A 60 -12.01 12.83 13.32
N GLN A 61 -12.24 13.27 14.55
CA GLN A 61 -11.53 14.40 15.17
C GLN A 61 -10.01 14.19 15.23
N ILE A 62 -9.56 12.97 15.54
CA ILE A 62 -8.12 12.65 15.56
C ILE A 62 -7.55 12.74 14.14
N ILE A 63 -8.24 12.17 13.16
CA ILE A 63 -7.77 12.13 11.77
C ILE A 63 -7.83 13.52 11.09
N GLU A 64 -8.80 14.36 11.43
CA GLU A 64 -8.87 15.76 10.96
C GLU A 64 -7.66 16.59 11.39
N GLY A 65 -7.00 16.20 12.48
CA GLY A 65 -5.73 16.80 12.90
C GLY A 65 -4.51 16.41 12.06
N CYS A 66 -4.63 15.40 11.19
CA CYS A 66 -3.57 14.94 10.33
C CYS A 66 -3.55 15.72 9.00
N LYS A 67 -2.37 15.78 8.37
CA LYS A 67 -2.15 16.60 7.18
C LYS A 67 -2.75 15.95 5.91
N ASP A 68 -3.37 16.76 5.05
CA ASP A 68 -3.83 16.37 3.70
C ASP A 68 -4.72 15.10 3.70
N MET A 69 -5.64 15.00 4.66
CA MET A 69 -6.59 13.90 4.74
C MET A 69 -7.87 14.23 3.98
N THR A 70 -8.34 13.29 3.17
CA THR A 70 -9.66 13.33 2.56
C THR A 70 -10.60 12.44 3.38
N ILE A 71 -11.48 13.03 4.15
CA ILE A 71 -12.40 12.30 5.01
C ILE A 71 -13.77 12.23 4.35
N LEU A 72 -14.26 11.01 4.11
CA LEU A 72 -15.58 10.80 3.54
C LEU A 72 -16.68 11.22 4.51
N ASN A 73 -17.76 11.79 3.97
CA ASN A 73 -18.89 12.23 4.79
C ASN A 73 -19.69 11.05 5.34
N GLU A 74 -19.74 9.97 4.59
CA GLU A 74 -20.47 8.75 4.89
C GLU A 74 -19.82 8.03 6.06
N THR A 75 -20.58 7.78 7.11
CA THR A 75 -20.18 6.97 8.26
C THR A 75 -21.26 5.92 8.50
N LEU A 76 -20.86 4.65 8.55
CA LEU A 76 -21.81 3.59 8.90
C LEU A 76 -21.91 3.48 10.42
N THR A 77 -23.11 3.71 10.96
CA THR A 77 -23.40 3.60 12.39
C THR A 77 -24.19 2.34 12.68
N LEU A 78 -23.58 1.39 13.41
CA LEU A 78 -24.21 0.15 13.84
C LEU A 78 -24.67 0.26 15.29
N LYS A 79 -25.87 -0.23 15.57
CA LYS A 79 -26.39 -0.33 16.93
C LYS A 79 -26.44 -1.81 17.34
N SER A 80 -25.29 -2.33 17.81
CA SER A 80 -25.03 -3.73 18.13
C SER A 80 -24.77 -4.59 16.88
N SER A 81 -25.77 -5.26 16.31
CA SER A 81 -25.62 -6.04 15.08
C SER A 81 -26.09 -5.24 13.85
N LEU A 82 -25.60 -5.64 12.69
CA LEU A 82 -26.10 -5.11 11.43
C LEU A 82 -27.58 -5.50 11.25
N ALA A 83 -28.42 -4.52 11.05
CA ALA A 83 -29.82 -4.72 10.73
C ALA A 83 -29.99 -4.90 9.20
N PRO A 84 -30.96 -5.72 8.73
CA PRO A 84 -31.17 -5.93 7.29
C PRO A 84 -31.41 -4.63 6.52
N GLU A 85 -32.05 -3.64 7.15
CA GLU A 85 -32.36 -2.33 6.57
C GLU A 85 -31.12 -1.49 6.29
N GLN A 86 -30.00 -1.81 6.98
CA GLN A 86 -28.73 -1.08 6.84
C GLN A 86 -27.88 -1.56 5.65
N ALA A 87 -28.33 -2.56 4.90
CA ALA A 87 -27.61 -3.03 3.71
C ALA A 87 -27.38 -1.88 2.71
N ALA A 88 -28.38 -1.02 2.51
CA ALA A 88 -28.27 0.15 1.63
C ALA A 88 -27.27 1.20 2.15
N GLU A 89 -27.08 1.31 3.46
CA GLU A 89 -26.05 2.22 4.05
C GLU A 89 -24.64 1.68 3.77
N ILE A 90 -24.44 0.36 3.80
CA ILE A 90 -23.19 -0.29 3.41
C ILE A 90 -22.89 0.00 1.95
N ASP A 91 -23.85 -0.19 1.05
CA ASP A 91 -23.69 0.06 -0.38
C ASP A 91 -23.34 1.53 -0.64
N THR A 92 -23.94 2.45 0.10
CA THR A 92 -23.64 3.87 0.04
C THR A 92 -22.20 4.16 0.45
N LEU A 93 -21.72 3.59 1.57
CA LEU A 93 -20.35 3.74 2.03
C LEU A 93 -19.35 3.13 1.04
N VAL A 94 -19.63 1.93 0.54
CA VAL A 94 -18.82 1.24 -0.48
C VAL A 94 -18.71 2.08 -1.74
N LYS A 95 -19.84 2.64 -2.19
CA LYS A 95 -19.86 3.53 -3.36
C LYS A 95 -19.03 4.78 -3.12
N ALA A 96 -19.18 5.45 -1.98
CA ALA A 96 -18.41 6.63 -1.63
C ALA A 96 -16.89 6.36 -1.64
N ILE A 97 -16.46 5.22 -1.09
CA ILE A 97 -15.06 4.79 -1.15
C ILE A 97 -14.63 4.53 -2.59
N SER A 98 -15.42 3.77 -3.36
CA SER A 98 -15.09 3.37 -4.73
C SER A 98 -14.96 4.57 -5.67
N ASP A 99 -15.79 5.60 -5.48
CA ASP A 99 -15.78 6.80 -6.31
C ASP A 99 -14.49 7.64 -6.13
N THR A 100 -13.79 7.46 -5.01
CA THR A 100 -12.51 8.12 -4.72
C THR A 100 -11.28 7.31 -5.15
N ILE A 101 -11.45 6.03 -5.49
CA ILE A 101 -10.35 5.20 -5.98
C ILE A 101 -10.04 5.57 -7.43
N PRO A 102 -8.80 6.02 -7.73
CA PRO A 102 -8.43 6.32 -9.11
C PRO A 102 -8.63 5.08 -10.00
N ARG A 103 -9.48 5.21 -11.00
CA ARG A 103 -9.59 4.18 -12.03
C ARG A 103 -8.39 4.33 -12.94
N PHE A 104 -7.46 3.41 -12.85
CA PHE A 104 -6.42 3.27 -13.87
C PHE A 104 -7.09 2.68 -15.11
N GLU A 105 -7.55 3.53 -16.00
CA GLU A 105 -7.78 3.09 -17.37
C GLU A 105 -6.41 2.65 -17.90
N LYS A 106 -6.30 1.36 -18.27
CA LYS A 106 -5.10 0.94 -18.98
C LYS A 106 -4.99 1.84 -20.20
N PRO A 107 -3.86 2.56 -20.38
CA PRO A 107 -3.69 3.34 -21.58
C PRO A 107 -3.94 2.40 -22.76
N VAL A 108 -4.81 2.79 -23.68
CA VAL A 108 -4.95 2.09 -24.96
C VAL A 108 -3.60 2.28 -25.65
N ILE A 109 -2.80 1.23 -25.59
CA ILE A 109 -1.50 1.24 -26.24
C ILE A 109 -1.78 1.11 -27.72
N ASP A 110 -1.59 2.19 -28.46
CA ASP A 110 -1.59 2.15 -29.91
C ASP A 110 -0.33 1.40 -30.35
N GLU A 111 -0.51 0.13 -30.70
CA GLU A 111 0.59 -0.73 -31.13
C GLU A 111 1.28 -0.17 -32.40
N SER A 112 0.57 0.62 -33.21
CA SER A 112 1.16 1.27 -34.38
C SER A 112 2.11 2.41 -34.00
N ALA A 113 1.80 3.16 -32.95
CA ALA A 113 2.67 4.19 -32.40
C ALA A 113 3.90 3.62 -31.69
N MET A 114 3.81 2.41 -31.11
CA MET A 114 4.95 1.73 -30.48
C MET A 114 6.01 1.28 -31.51
N ALA A 115 5.62 0.95 -32.73
CA ALA A 115 6.56 0.52 -33.78
C ALA A 115 7.53 1.65 -34.20
N GLU A 116 7.16 2.92 -34.00
CA GLU A 116 7.98 4.10 -34.31
C GLU A 116 8.65 4.74 -33.11
N ALA A 117 8.26 4.37 -31.88
CA ALA A 117 8.80 4.96 -30.67
C ALA A 117 10.24 4.50 -30.44
N LYS A 118 11.21 5.33 -30.73
CA LYS A 118 12.61 5.14 -30.30
C LYS A 118 12.69 5.37 -28.80
N ILE A 119 12.88 4.30 -28.03
CA ILE A 119 13.15 4.40 -26.60
C ILE A 119 14.50 5.10 -26.44
N ASP A 120 14.53 6.21 -25.71
CA ASP A 120 15.78 6.85 -25.34
C ASP A 120 16.58 5.92 -24.41
N PRO A 121 17.76 5.43 -24.83
CA PRO A 121 18.56 4.53 -24.01
C PRO A 121 18.92 5.12 -22.64
N ALA A 122 18.95 6.44 -22.51
CA ALA A 122 19.26 7.12 -21.25
C ALA A 122 18.17 6.90 -20.18
N ILE A 123 16.95 6.48 -20.56
CA ILE A 123 15.88 6.19 -19.58
C ILE A 123 16.28 5.03 -18.65
N PHE A 124 17.06 4.06 -19.16
CA PHE A 124 17.49 2.92 -18.36
C PHE A 124 18.46 3.30 -17.24
N HIS A 125 19.17 4.43 -17.35
CA HIS A 125 20.03 4.95 -16.31
C HIS A 125 19.24 5.60 -15.14
N LYS A 126 17.94 5.80 -15.31
CA LYS A 126 17.05 6.36 -14.28
C LYS A 126 16.41 5.27 -13.40
N PHE A 127 16.57 4.00 -13.75
CA PHE A 127 16.08 2.92 -12.90
C PHE A 127 16.94 2.79 -11.65
N SER A 128 16.28 2.70 -10.50
CA SER A 128 16.91 2.45 -9.22
C SER A 128 17.11 0.95 -9.04
N TYR A 129 18.36 0.51 -8.95
CA TYR A 129 18.74 -0.87 -8.71
C TYR A 129 19.37 -1.03 -7.33
N GLY A 130 19.25 -2.23 -6.74
CA GLY A 130 20.02 -2.59 -5.55
C GLY A 130 21.50 -2.80 -5.88
N LEU A 131 22.33 -2.88 -4.84
CA LEU A 131 23.71 -3.36 -4.95
C LEU A 131 23.80 -4.71 -4.26
N PHE A 132 24.31 -5.70 -4.99
CA PHE A 132 24.44 -7.09 -4.53
C PHE A 132 25.85 -7.57 -4.75
N VAL A 133 26.32 -8.42 -3.86
CA VAL A 133 27.58 -9.16 -4.06
C VAL A 133 27.23 -10.54 -4.61
N LEU A 134 27.69 -10.84 -5.80
CA LEU A 134 27.58 -12.15 -6.41
C LEU A 134 28.90 -12.88 -6.25
N THR A 135 28.88 -14.07 -5.64
CA THR A 135 30.05 -14.92 -5.48
C THR A 135 29.87 -16.22 -6.25
N ALA A 136 30.94 -16.74 -6.82
CA ALA A 136 30.99 -18.01 -7.50
C ALA A 136 32.30 -18.73 -7.14
N GLN A 137 32.24 -20.06 -7.17
CA GLN A 137 33.42 -20.91 -7.01
C GLN A 137 33.46 -21.92 -8.16
N ALA A 138 34.57 -21.98 -8.87
CA ALA A 138 34.85 -22.98 -9.88
C ALA A 138 36.31 -23.43 -9.81
N ASP A 139 36.56 -24.71 -10.00
CA ASP A 139 37.90 -25.34 -10.00
C ASP A 139 38.76 -24.97 -8.77
N GLY A 140 38.12 -24.88 -7.58
CA GLY A 140 38.76 -24.54 -6.32
C GLY A 140 39.18 -23.07 -6.18
N LYS A 141 38.75 -22.19 -7.08
CA LYS A 141 38.95 -20.74 -7.00
C LYS A 141 37.68 -20.03 -6.65
N ASP A 142 37.76 -19.09 -5.75
CA ASP A 142 36.68 -18.21 -5.37
C ASP A 142 36.76 -16.88 -6.14
N ASN A 143 35.66 -16.35 -6.57
CA ASN A 143 35.58 -15.02 -7.14
C ASN A 143 34.27 -14.34 -6.77
N GLY A 144 34.24 -13.02 -6.86
CA GLY A 144 33.05 -12.24 -6.63
C GLY A 144 33.05 -10.94 -7.39
N CYS A 145 31.86 -10.45 -7.70
CA CYS A 145 31.66 -9.14 -8.31
C CYS A 145 30.44 -8.44 -7.72
N ILE A 146 30.41 -7.13 -7.89
CA ILE A 146 29.22 -6.33 -7.55
C ILE A 146 28.31 -6.28 -8.76
N ILE A 147 27.04 -6.62 -8.55
CA ILE A 147 26.00 -6.48 -9.55
C ILE A 147 24.90 -5.56 -9.01
N ASN A 148 24.21 -4.89 -9.89
CA ASN A 148 23.06 -4.04 -9.55
C ASN A 148 21.74 -4.65 -10.03
N THR A 149 21.77 -5.81 -10.65
CA THR A 149 20.60 -6.43 -11.28
C THR A 149 20.38 -7.81 -10.67
N ALA A 150 19.59 -7.86 -9.63
CA ALA A 150 19.04 -9.10 -9.08
C ALA A 150 17.56 -8.91 -8.78
N ALA A 151 16.72 -9.81 -9.25
CA ALA A 151 15.29 -9.77 -9.02
C ALA A 151 14.74 -11.16 -8.68
N GLN A 152 13.91 -11.24 -7.66
CA GLN A 152 13.18 -12.46 -7.37
C GLN A 152 12.06 -12.64 -8.39
N LEU A 153 12.02 -13.79 -9.06
CA LEU A 153 10.98 -14.15 -10.02
C LEU A 153 9.84 -14.91 -9.36
N THR A 154 10.15 -15.89 -8.53
CA THR A 154 9.17 -16.73 -7.83
C THR A 154 9.66 -17.06 -6.42
N SER A 155 8.72 -17.34 -5.51
CA SER A 155 9.00 -17.76 -4.14
C SER A 155 8.94 -19.28 -3.98
N THR A 156 8.11 -19.98 -4.80
CA THR A 156 7.96 -21.43 -4.76
C THR A 156 7.84 -21.99 -6.19
N PRO A 157 8.87 -22.69 -6.70
CA PRO A 157 10.22 -22.76 -6.16
C PRO A 157 10.90 -21.39 -6.16
N GLY A 158 11.83 -21.16 -5.22
CA GLY A 158 12.60 -19.92 -5.17
C GLY A 158 13.46 -19.74 -6.43
N ARG A 159 13.20 -18.68 -7.20
CA ARG A 159 13.97 -18.35 -8.41
C ARG A 159 14.33 -16.88 -8.39
N ILE A 160 15.56 -16.59 -8.76
CA ILE A 160 16.08 -15.24 -8.96
C ILE A 160 16.60 -15.10 -10.39
N ASN A 161 16.49 -13.90 -10.91
CA ASN A 161 17.16 -13.49 -12.16
C ASN A 161 18.33 -12.57 -11.80
N ILE A 162 19.47 -12.80 -12.41
CA ILE A 162 20.64 -11.93 -12.30
C ILE A 162 21.15 -11.57 -13.68
N ALA A 163 21.64 -10.36 -13.86
CA ALA A 163 22.34 -9.99 -15.08
C ALA A 163 23.84 -9.80 -14.76
N VAL A 164 24.68 -10.56 -15.39
CA VAL A 164 26.13 -10.50 -15.21
C VAL A 164 26.78 -10.12 -16.55
N ASN A 165 27.67 -9.13 -16.50
CA ASN A 165 28.38 -8.72 -17.72
C ASN A 165 29.32 -9.85 -18.16
N LYS A 166 29.26 -10.20 -19.45
CA LYS A 166 30.11 -11.23 -20.06
C LYS A 166 31.61 -10.94 -19.98
N ALA A 167 31.98 -9.67 -19.78
CA ALA A 167 33.37 -9.30 -19.56
C ALA A 167 33.87 -9.57 -18.12
N ASN A 168 32.99 -9.92 -17.19
CA ASN A 168 33.37 -10.24 -15.83
C ASN A 168 33.80 -11.68 -15.72
N TYR A 169 34.95 -11.91 -15.09
CA TYR A 169 35.46 -13.27 -14.82
C TYR A 169 34.45 -14.15 -14.06
N THR A 170 33.65 -13.56 -13.18
CA THR A 170 32.57 -14.28 -12.47
C THR A 170 31.53 -14.88 -13.42
N HIS A 171 31.30 -14.26 -14.60
CA HIS A 171 30.36 -14.78 -15.60
C HIS A 171 30.77 -16.18 -16.09
N ASP A 172 32.06 -16.39 -16.28
CA ASP A 172 32.59 -17.66 -16.81
C ASP A 172 32.63 -18.77 -15.76
N MET A 173 32.36 -18.42 -14.48
CA MET A 173 32.33 -19.33 -13.34
C MET A 173 30.90 -19.77 -12.96
N ILE A 174 29.85 -19.16 -13.53
CA ILE A 174 28.45 -19.45 -13.29
C ILE A 174 27.90 -20.31 -14.43
#